data_c8192509b16c44a408364a40fac8f5ae
#
_entry.id   c8192509b16c44a408364a40fac8f5ae
#
_cell.length_a   1.000
_cell.length_b   1.000
_cell.length_c   1.000
_cell.angle_alpha   90.00
_cell.angle_beta   90.00
_cell.angle_gamma   90.00
#
_symmetry.space_group_name_H-M   'P 1'
#
loop_
_entity.id
_entity.type
_entity.pdbx_description
1 polymer ?
#
loop_
_entity_poly.entity_id
_entity_poly.type
_entity_poly.pdbx_seq_one_letter_code
_entity_poly.pdbx_strand_id
1 'polypeptide(L)'
;MACVGCDQAAKLTARSLLGNGQSVFLANGHVMFRFVENEGAFLGLGERMPRAVRTVAFIAFPLLVLALMIVSIVRRGDIGWTMLVGFSMLLGGGLGNLVDRIFRAGSVRDFMAFGAGRLWTGIMNLADLCVMAGCLLLLLSAEGWTSSRGSSPEAPAG
;
A
#
# COMPACT_ATOMS: atom_id res chain seq x y z
N MET A 1 -1.50 -3.69 12.86
CA MET A 1 -0.72 -4.96 12.87
C MET A 1 -1.34 -6.05 12.01
N ALA A 2 -2.69 -6.19 11.93
CA ALA A 2 -3.33 -7.22 11.10
C ALA A 2 -2.90 -7.18 9.62
N CYS A 3 -2.83 -6.00 8.98
CA CYS A 3 -2.42 -5.87 7.57
C CYS A 3 -1.04 -6.49 7.30
N VAL A 4 -0.05 -6.21 8.15
CA VAL A 4 1.32 -6.77 7.99
C VAL A 4 1.28 -8.30 8.12
N GLY A 5 0.60 -8.81 9.15
CA GLY A 5 0.51 -10.27 9.38
C GLY A 5 -0.18 -11.00 8.22
N CYS A 6 -1.33 -10.49 7.77
CA CYS A 6 -2.06 -11.06 6.63
C CYS A 6 -1.24 -11.00 5.34
N ASP A 7 -0.56 -9.88 5.07
CA ASP A 7 0.30 -9.73 3.90
C ASP A 7 1.46 -10.73 3.91
N GLN A 8 2.19 -10.83 5.02
CA GLN A 8 3.32 -11.77 5.13
C GLN A 8 2.86 -13.24 5.02
N ALA A 9 1.73 -13.59 5.63
CA ALA A 9 1.15 -14.93 5.51
C ALA A 9 0.74 -15.25 4.07
N ALA A 10 0.06 -14.32 3.39
CA ALA A 10 -0.33 -14.48 1.99
C ALA A 10 0.90 -14.62 1.06
N LYS A 11 1.95 -13.83 1.26
CA LYS A 11 3.22 -13.92 0.51
C LYS A 11 3.92 -15.26 0.71
N LEU A 12 3.91 -15.81 1.93
CA LEU A 12 4.46 -17.14 2.21
C LEU A 12 3.64 -18.24 1.53
N THR A 13 2.33 -18.16 1.60
CA THR A 13 1.41 -19.09 0.93
C THR A 13 1.58 -19.05 -0.58
N ALA A 14 1.63 -17.85 -1.17
CA ALA A 14 1.84 -17.68 -2.61
C ALA A 14 3.19 -18.26 -3.05
N ARG A 15 4.25 -18.07 -2.28
CA ARG A 15 5.56 -18.67 -2.55
C ARG A 15 5.51 -20.19 -2.53
N SER A 16 4.83 -20.80 -1.55
CA SER A 16 4.73 -22.26 -1.44
C SER A 16 3.92 -22.89 -2.57
N LEU A 17 2.87 -22.23 -3.03
CA LEU A 17 1.95 -22.76 -4.05
C LEU A 17 2.39 -22.42 -5.46
N LEU A 18 2.99 -21.25 -5.71
CA LEU A 18 3.26 -20.69 -7.03
C LEU A 18 4.75 -20.43 -7.30
N GLY A 19 5.64 -20.76 -6.35
CA GLY A 19 7.08 -20.51 -6.46
C GLY A 19 7.78 -21.29 -7.57
N ASN A 20 7.10 -22.26 -8.19
CA ASN A 20 7.55 -23.02 -9.36
C ASN A 20 7.34 -22.29 -10.71
N GLY A 21 6.88 -21.03 -10.69
CA GLY A 21 6.63 -20.24 -11.89
C GLY A 21 5.25 -20.46 -12.54
N GLN A 22 4.37 -21.22 -11.92
CA GLN A 22 3.01 -21.43 -12.40
C GLN A 22 2.16 -20.16 -12.25
N SER A 23 1.17 -20.04 -13.13
CA SER A 23 0.13 -19.01 -13.04
C SER A 23 -1.23 -19.69 -12.94
N VAL A 24 -2.07 -19.20 -12.03
CA VAL A 24 -3.44 -19.66 -11.84
C VAL A 24 -4.38 -18.51 -12.16
N PHE A 25 -5.39 -18.77 -12.99
CA PHE A 25 -6.40 -17.80 -13.37
C PHE A 25 -7.73 -18.14 -12.73
N LEU A 26 -8.37 -17.15 -12.11
CA LEU A 26 -9.69 -17.23 -11.49
C LEU A 26 -10.63 -16.18 -12.07
N ALA A 27 -11.91 -16.26 -11.67
CA ALA A 27 -12.94 -15.31 -12.07
C ALA A 27 -13.02 -15.11 -13.61
N ASN A 28 -13.14 -16.21 -14.37
CA ASN A 28 -13.17 -16.20 -15.84
C ASN A 28 -11.95 -15.50 -16.47
N GLY A 29 -10.79 -15.61 -15.85
CA GLY A 29 -9.55 -15.01 -16.36
C GLY A 29 -9.33 -13.56 -15.98
N HIS A 30 -10.10 -12.98 -15.05
CA HIS A 30 -9.94 -11.59 -14.60
C HIS A 30 -8.99 -11.44 -13.40
N VAL A 31 -8.67 -12.51 -12.70
CA VAL A 31 -7.72 -12.54 -11.58
C VAL A 31 -6.63 -13.54 -11.90
N MET A 32 -5.38 -13.11 -11.85
CA MET A 32 -4.20 -13.95 -12.03
C MET A 32 -3.41 -14.02 -10.74
N PHE A 33 -3.05 -15.23 -10.34
CA PHE A 33 -2.08 -15.48 -9.28
C PHE A 33 -0.79 -16.04 -9.89
N ARG A 34 0.32 -15.33 -9.67
CA ARG A 34 1.65 -15.69 -10.11
C ARG A 34 2.67 -15.11 -9.16
N PHE A 35 3.54 -15.94 -8.61
CA PHE A 35 4.58 -15.47 -7.70
C PHE A 35 5.73 -14.80 -8.46
N VAL A 36 6.10 -13.59 -8.03
CA VAL A 36 7.21 -12.80 -8.58
C VAL A 36 7.96 -12.12 -7.44
N GLU A 37 9.28 -12.10 -7.50
CA GLU A 37 10.11 -11.22 -6.65
C GLU A 37 10.42 -9.94 -7.43
N ASN A 38 9.88 -8.82 -6.96
CA ASN A 38 9.94 -7.52 -7.60
C ASN A 38 11.01 -6.66 -6.92
N GLU A 39 12.09 -6.36 -7.61
CA GLU A 39 13.19 -5.52 -7.11
C GLU A 39 12.93 -4.01 -7.29
N GLY A 40 11.91 -3.66 -8.05
CA GLY A 40 11.50 -2.27 -8.28
C GLY A 40 10.33 -1.84 -7.42
N ALA A 41 9.57 -0.89 -7.95
CA ALA A 41 8.25 -0.54 -7.48
C ALA A 41 7.22 -0.92 -8.55
N PHE A 42 5.99 -0.53 -8.34
CA PHE A 42 4.85 -0.73 -9.22
C PHE A 42 5.22 -0.84 -10.71
N LEU A 43 4.90 -1.95 -11.36
CA LEU A 43 5.24 -2.25 -12.77
C LEU A 43 6.73 -2.36 -13.10
N GLY A 44 7.60 -2.73 -12.14
CA GLY A 44 9.03 -2.87 -12.38
C GLY A 44 9.78 -1.52 -12.47
N LEU A 45 9.15 -0.41 -12.04
CA LEU A 45 9.82 0.88 -11.96
C LEU A 45 11.04 0.78 -11.04
N GLY A 46 12.19 1.19 -11.56
CA GLY A 46 13.42 1.22 -10.78
C GLY A 46 14.28 -0.04 -10.83
N GLU A 47 13.88 -1.12 -11.52
CA GLU A 47 14.71 -2.33 -11.67
C GLU A 47 16.10 -2.03 -12.25
N ARG A 48 16.19 -1.05 -13.16
CA ARG A 48 17.44 -0.61 -13.80
C ARG A 48 18.23 0.42 -13.00
N MET A 49 17.71 0.89 -11.86
CA MET A 49 18.41 1.87 -11.02
C MET A 49 19.57 1.23 -10.27
N PRO A 50 20.67 1.98 -10.01
CA PRO A 50 21.73 1.55 -9.12
C PRO A 50 21.18 1.15 -7.74
N ARG A 51 21.76 0.13 -7.12
CA ARG A 51 21.31 -0.40 -5.83
C ARG A 51 21.16 0.67 -4.75
N ALA A 52 22.09 1.62 -4.68
CA ALA A 52 22.03 2.71 -3.71
C ALA A 52 20.80 3.59 -3.92
N VAL A 53 20.47 3.93 -5.17
CA VAL A 53 19.27 4.72 -5.51
C VAL A 53 18.00 3.96 -5.14
N ARG A 54 17.93 2.65 -5.46
CA ARG A 54 16.79 1.80 -5.06
C ARG A 54 16.63 1.75 -3.55
N THR A 55 17.71 1.60 -2.80
CA THR A 55 17.67 1.58 -1.32
C THR A 55 17.11 2.90 -0.78
N VAL A 56 17.57 4.03 -1.29
CA VAL A 56 17.04 5.33 -0.87
C VAL A 56 15.58 5.48 -1.26
N ALA A 57 15.22 5.21 -2.52
CA ALA A 57 13.86 5.42 -3.03
C ALA A 57 12.82 4.47 -2.41
N PHE A 58 13.18 3.21 -2.17
CA PHE A 58 12.20 2.18 -1.78
C PHE A 58 12.33 1.67 -0.35
N ILE A 59 13.35 2.11 0.39
CA ILE A 59 13.50 1.80 1.82
C ILE A 59 13.57 3.09 2.64
N ALA A 60 14.57 3.94 2.42
CA ALA A 60 14.80 5.11 3.27
C ALA A 60 13.66 6.14 3.15
N PHE A 61 13.24 6.47 1.93
CA PHE A 61 12.15 7.42 1.70
C PHE A 61 10.79 6.93 2.23
N PRO A 62 10.30 5.70 1.95
CA PRO A 62 9.08 5.21 2.57
C PRO A 62 9.15 5.13 4.09
N LEU A 63 10.30 4.73 4.66
CA LEU A 63 10.49 4.72 6.11
C LEU A 63 10.32 6.12 6.71
N LEU A 64 10.93 7.14 6.08
CA LEU A 64 10.78 8.53 6.50
C LEU A 64 9.31 8.98 6.42
N VAL A 65 8.61 8.68 5.31
CA VAL A 65 7.19 9.03 5.14
C VAL A 65 6.33 8.38 6.23
N LEU A 66 6.53 7.09 6.52
CA LEU A 66 5.79 6.39 7.59
C LEU A 66 6.09 6.98 8.97
N ALA A 67 7.36 7.34 9.24
CA ALA A 67 7.75 7.98 10.50
C ALA A 67 7.07 9.36 10.65
N LEU A 68 7.09 10.20 9.61
CA LEU A 68 6.42 11.50 9.61
C LEU A 68 4.89 11.35 9.77
N MET A 69 4.32 10.31 9.17
CA MET A 69 2.90 9.99 9.32
C MET A 69 2.55 9.64 10.77
N ILE A 70 3.34 8.78 11.42
CA ILE A 70 3.17 8.44 12.84
C ILE A 70 3.26 9.70 13.71
N VAL A 71 4.28 10.52 13.51
CA VAL A 71 4.46 11.78 14.26
C VAL A 71 3.25 12.70 14.06
N SER A 72 2.73 12.80 12.83
CA SER A 72 1.56 13.62 12.52
C SER A 72 0.30 13.12 13.21
N ILE A 73 0.10 11.80 13.26
CA ILE A 73 -1.04 11.17 13.95
C ILE A 73 -0.96 11.42 15.45
N VAL A 74 0.20 11.20 16.04
CA VAL A 74 0.41 11.37 17.51
C VAL A 74 0.23 12.83 17.93
N ARG A 75 0.65 13.78 17.09
CA ARG A 75 0.51 15.22 17.37
C ARG A 75 -0.92 15.77 17.17
N ARG A 76 -1.75 15.07 16.39
CA ARG A 76 -3.14 15.43 16.17
C ARG A 76 -4.01 14.71 17.21
N GLY A 77 -4.48 15.45 18.22
CA GLY A 77 -5.32 14.89 19.28
C GLY A 77 -6.74 14.48 18.84
N ASP A 78 -7.16 14.86 17.63
CA ASP A 78 -8.55 14.67 17.18
C ASP A 78 -8.54 14.14 15.72
N ILE A 79 -8.53 12.81 15.58
CA ILE A 79 -8.54 12.13 14.29
C ILE A 79 -9.85 11.35 14.16
N GLY A 80 -10.64 11.70 13.13
CA GLY A 80 -11.85 10.97 12.80
C GLY A 80 -11.59 9.50 12.47
N TRP A 81 -12.56 8.63 12.75
CA TRP A 81 -12.44 7.19 12.59
C TRP A 81 -11.99 6.76 11.17
N THR A 82 -12.53 7.40 10.13
CA THR A 82 -12.17 7.11 8.73
C THR A 82 -10.70 7.42 8.43
N MET A 83 -10.19 8.56 8.94
CA MET A 83 -8.76 8.91 8.83
C MET A 83 -7.88 7.93 9.59
N LEU A 84 -8.30 7.50 10.80
CA LEU A 84 -7.56 6.53 11.59
C LEU A 84 -7.43 5.20 10.85
N VAL A 85 -8.52 4.71 10.25
CA VAL A 85 -8.51 3.50 9.42
C VAL A 85 -7.61 3.67 8.20
N GLY A 86 -7.73 4.79 7.46
CA GLY A 86 -6.91 5.09 6.30
C GLY A 86 -5.41 5.11 6.63
N PHE A 87 -5.03 5.81 7.70
CA PHE A 87 -3.64 5.81 8.19
C PHE A 87 -3.16 4.43 8.62
N SER A 88 -4.02 3.66 9.31
CA SER A 88 -3.67 2.31 9.75
C SER A 88 -3.42 1.36 8.56
N MET A 89 -4.19 1.49 7.48
CA MET A 89 -4.00 0.73 6.25
C MET A 89 -2.72 1.13 5.52
N LEU A 90 -2.43 2.43 5.39
CA LEU A 90 -1.19 2.94 4.81
C LEU A 90 0.04 2.48 5.59
N LEU A 91 0.02 2.63 6.92
CA LEU A 91 1.11 2.17 7.79
C LEU A 91 1.30 0.66 7.68
N GLY A 92 0.21 -0.10 7.76
CA GLY A 92 0.26 -1.56 7.66
C GLY A 92 0.79 -2.05 6.32
N GLY A 93 0.28 -1.52 5.21
CA GLY A 93 0.75 -1.86 3.86
C GLY A 93 2.19 -1.41 3.62
N GLY A 94 2.53 -0.17 3.98
CA GLY A 94 3.89 0.34 3.85
C GLY A 94 4.91 -0.48 4.63
N LEU A 95 4.60 -0.84 5.88
CA LEU A 95 5.44 -1.70 6.71
C LEU A 95 5.55 -3.12 6.14
N GLY A 96 4.47 -3.70 5.59
CA GLY A 96 4.49 -5.01 4.95
C GLY A 96 5.52 -5.09 3.81
N ASN A 97 5.53 -4.09 2.94
CA ASN A 97 6.48 -4.00 1.85
C ASN A 97 7.91 -3.62 2.31
N LEU A 98 8.05 -2.81 3.37
CA LEU A 98 9.36 -2.51 3.96
C LEU A 98 10.02 -3.75 4.60
N VAL A 99 9.23 -4.57 5.30
CA VAL A 99 9.72 -5.85 5.86
C VAL A 99 10.32 -6.70 4.76
N ASP A 100 9.62 -6.88 3.63
CA ASP A 100 10.19 -7.64 2.52
C ASP A 100 11.50 -7.03 2.03
N ARG A 101 11.55 -5.73 1.76
CA ARG A 101 12.76 -5.08 1.23
C ARG A 101 13.96 -5.15 2.16
N ILE A 102 13.75 -5.00 3.45
CA ILE A 102 14.83 -5.08 4.44
C ILE A 102 15.40 -6.51 4.51
N PHE A 103 14.53 -7.51 4.55
CA PHE A 103 14.94 -8.90 4.76
C PHE A 103 15.20 -9.69 3.47
N ARG A 104 14.95 -9.09 2.27
CA ARG A 104 15.07 -9.75 0.97
C ARG A 104 15.88 -8.95 -0.04
N ALA A 105 16.96 -8.34 0.43
CA ALA A 105 17.92 -7.61 -0.42
C ALA A 105 17.28 -6.54 -1.33
N GLY A 106 16.15 -5.94 -0.90
CA GLY A 106 15.44 -4.87 -1.61
C GLY A 106 14.25 -5.33 -2.44
N SER A 107 13.98 -6.63 -2.57
CA SER A 107 12.83 -7.15 -3.32
C SER A 107 11.56 -7.24 -2.47
N VAL A 108 10.41 -7.20 -3.16
CA VAL A 108 9.07 -7.44 -2.59
C VAL A 108 8.46 -8.66 -3.29
N ARG A 109 7.73 -9.47 -2.54
CA ARG A 109 7.00 -10.62 -3.08
C ARG A 109 5.62 -10.17 -3.54
N ASP A 110 5.39 -10.27 -4.84
CA ASP A 110 4.11 -9.97 -5.47
C ASP A 110 3.50 -11.27 -6.00
N PHE A 111 2.16 -11.36 -6.00
CA PHE A 111 1.53 -12.63 -6.37
C PHE A 111 0.14 -12.52 -6.97
N MET A 112 -0.47 -11.35 -7.10
CA MET A 112 -1.79 -11.19 -7.70
C MET A 112 -1.83 -10.06 -8.71
N ALA A 113 -2.60 -10.23 -9.77
CA ALA A 113 -2.91 -9.19 -10.75
C ALA A 113 -4.37 -9.27 -11.16
N PHE A 114 -4.94 -8.13 -11.52
CA PHE A 114 -6.31 -8.00 -11.97
C PHE A 114 -6.33 -7.49 -13.40
N GLY A 115 -7.25 -8.00 -14.24
CA GLY A 115 -7.29 -7.56 -15.62
C GLY A 115 -8.49 -8.03 -16.41
N ALA A 116 -8.59 -7.52 -17.63
CA ALA A 116 -9.58 -7.92 -18.62
C ALA A 116 -8.98 -7.82 -20.02
N GLY A 117 -9.00 -8.90 -20.77
CA GLY A 117 -8.43 -8.95 -22.11
C GLY A 117 -6.95 -8.60 -22.15
N ARG A 118 -6.59 -7.45 -22.73
CA ARG A 118 -5.21 -6.98 -22.83
C ARG A 118 -4.80 -6.01 -21.71
N LEU A 119 -5.74 -5.56 -20.89
CA LEU A 119 -5.49 -4.62 -19.80
C LEU A 119 -5.31 -5.37 -18.50
N TRP A 120 -4.11 -5.31 -17.94
CA TRP A 120 -3.75 -5.93 -16.67
C TRP A 120 -3.09 -4.91 -15.75
N THR A 121 -3.35 -5.01 -14.45
CA THR A 121 -2.53 -4.34 -13.45
C THR A 121 -1.12 -4.93 -13.43
N GLY A 122 -0.17 -4.25 -12.82
CA GLY A 122 1.05 -4.92 -12.37
C GLY A 122 0.73 -6.05 -11.39
N ILE A 123 1.65 -6.99 -11.24
CA ILE A 123 1.55 -7.99 -10.17
C ILE A 123 1.82 -7.26 -8.85
N MET A 124 0.95 -7.46 -7.87
CA MET A 124 0.92 -6.76 -6.58
C MET A 124 0.66 -7.75 -5.44
N ASN A 125 0.64 -7.25 -4.21
CA ASN A 125 0.40 -8.01 -2.99
C ASN A 125 -0.69 -7.37 -2.11
N LEU A 126 -1.00 -7.97 -0.96
CA LEU A 126 -2.01 -7.43 -0.04
C LEU A 126 -1.60 -6.09 0.57
N ALA A 127 -0.30 -5.86 0.79
CA ALA A 127 0.18 -4.59 1.30
C ALA A 127 -0.11 -3.44 0.33
N ASP A 128 0.03 -3.67 -0.99
CA ASP A 128 -0.31 -2.68 -2.02
C ASP A 128 -1.81 -2.35 -2.02
N LEU A 129 -2.67 -3.36 -1.87
CA LEU A 129 -4.12 -3.13 -1.72
C LEU A 129 -4.44 -2.32 -0.46
N CYS A 130 -3.77 -2.59 0.66
CA CYS A 130 -3.92 -1.79 1.88
C CYS A 130 -3.49 -0.33 1.65
N VAL A 131 -2.36 -0.10 0.98
CA VAL A 131 -1.88 1.25 0.64
C VAL A 131 -2.91 1.97 -0.24
N MET A 132 -3.38 1.34 -1.31
CA MET A 132 -4.37 1.92 -2.22
C MET A 132 -5.68 2.28 -1.50
N ALA A 133 -6.22 1.35 -0.71
CA ALA A 133 -7.44 1.57 0.06
C ALA A 133 -7.25 2.65 1.14
N GLY A 134 -6.10 2.68 1.81
CA GLY A 134 -5.74 3.70 2.78
C GLY A 134 -5.67 5.09 2.14
N CYS A 135 -5.00 5.23 0.98
CA CYS A 135 -4.98 6.47 0.22
C CYS A 135 -6.37 6.94 -0.15
N LEU A 136 -7.22 6.05 -0.68
CA LEU A 136 -8.59 6.38 -1.06
C LEU A 136 -9.40 6.88 0.13
N LEU A 137 -9.34 6.19 1.28
CA LEU A 137 -10.03 6.61 2.50
C LEU A 137 -9.57 7.98 2.98
N LEU A 138 -8.28 8.30 2.92
CA LEU A 138 -7.77 9.61 3.32
C LEU A 138 -8.21 10.71 2.35
N LEU A 139 -8.22 10.45 1.04
CA LEU A 139 -8.73 11.40 0.06
C LEU A 139 -10.21 11.72 0.29
N LEU A 140 -11.05 10.71 0.47
CA LEU A 140 -12.47 10.89 0.76
C LEU A 140 -12.72 11.62 2.10
N SER A 141 -11.86 11.39 3.09
CA SER A 141 -11.95 12.08 4.38
C SER A 141 -11.53 13.55 4.28
N ALA A 142 -10.61 13.91 3.40
CA ALA A 142 -10.17 15.28 3.20
C ALA A 142 -11.26 16.16 2.59
N GLU A 143 -12.09 15.63 1.69
CA GLU A 143 -13.23 16.34 1.09
C GLU A 143 -14.30 16.69 2.14
N GLY A 144 -14.61 15.78 3.06
CA GLY A 144 -15.52 16.03 4.17
C GLY A 144 -15.06 17.13 5.13
N TRP A 145 -13.75 17.31 5.29
CA TRP A 145 -13.18 18.33 6.17
C TRP A 145 -13.26 19.75 5.59
N THR A 146 -13.07 19.91 4.29
CA THR A 146 -13.19 21.23 3.64
C THR A 146 -14.63 21.74 3.67
N SER A 147 -15.60 20.82 3.57
CA SER A 147 -17.05 21.15 3.60
C SER A 147 -17.52 21.64 4.99
N SER A 148 -16.99 21.10 6.10
CA SER A 148 -17.42 21.48 7.45
C SER A 148 -16.85 22.82 7.95
N ARG A 149 -15.79 23.35 7.33
CA ARG A 149 -15.23 24.67 7.67
C ARG A 149 -15.93 25.85 6.97
N GLY A 150 -16.76 25.57 5.97
CA GLY A 150 -17.51 26.60 5.22
C GLY A 150 -18.81 27.08 5.89
N SER A 151 -19.28 26.41 6.92
CA SER A 151 -20.48 26.78 7.66
C SER A 151 -20.15 27.46 9.00
N SER A 152 -19.57 28.65 8.94
CA SER A 152 -19.60 29.55 10.10
C SER A 152 -21.05 29.98 10.33
N PRO A 153 -21.60 29.89 11.57
CA PRO A 153 -22.92 30.44 11.84
C PRO A 153 -22.88 31.96 11.62
N GLU A 154 -23.73 32.46 10.73
CA GLU A 154 -24.01 33.91 10.69
C GLU A 154 -24.40 34.39 12.09
N ALA A 155 -23.66 35.38 12.57
CA ALA A 155 -23.99 36.04 13.83
C ALA A 155 -25.39 36.64 13.71
N PRO A 156 -26.28 36.51 14.72
CA PRO A 156 -27.57 37.14 14.68
C PRO A 156 -27.38 38.65 14.67
N ALA A 157 -27.95 39.32 13.65
CA ALA A 157 -28.06 40.76 13.59
C ALA A 157 -28.89 41.25 14.77
N GLY A 158 -28.28 42.03 15.68
CA GLY A 158 -28.92 42.73 16.77
C GLY A 158 -29.58 44.02 16.31
#